data_85537769578a77b8e247f52cb80215d8
#
_entry.id   85537769578a77b8e247f52cb80215d8
#
_cell.length_a   1.000
_cell.length_b   1.000
_cell.length_c   1.000
_cell.angle_alpha   90.00
_cell.angle_beta   90.00
_cell.angle_gamma   90.00
#
_symmetry.space_group_name_H-M   'P 1'
#
loop_
_entity.id
_entity.type
_entity.pdbx_description
1 polymer ?
#
loop_
_entity_poly.entity_id
_entity_poly.type
_entity_poly.pdbx_seq_one_letter_code
_entity_poly.pdbx_strand_id
1 'polypeptide(L)'
;MTQRQPTIGVVGGGVLGTSLALRLAQAGAKVTVIERGPSLGGLAGAFDFNGHEVDRFYHVITPADQRMIDMAEEVGLGDQLRFNPVGAGFFSNGEMHDFNGVGDLLRFSPLSPPARLRLGMFVAQCQLRSSYAKLDKIPLETWLRRICGKQVWERIWKPLLDSRFDGDPSGLPATYLWARTRRMSGARNSKGSGGEEMGHIVGGHQRLIDAMVARAQELGVETLTDAPVSGLAMAEDGSITGVELGDRRLEFDLTIPTLQPPALRFLLPERHQGLLAPYPQRWLGCVCPIIKVKRSLLPYYAINIVEKTPITSAIETTQVLGTEHTDGHHLVYLPKYCAPDAAEQSEDDESVYRRFTDYLARLSPGFSRDEVVDWTVQRAKLVEPVHTLGPDHDVRVAPVWPGVEGLALASNAQIYPYLLNGDSVMGFAEGVARDVAERLELDGKAGGESARKGRAVTLHH
;
A
#
# COMPACT_ATOMS: atom_id res chain seq x y z
N MET A 1 9.06 -33.87 -27.10
CA MET A 1 8.44 -32.64 -27.66
C MET A 1 8.68 -31.57 -26.64
N THR A 2 9.47 -30.54 -26.93
CA THR A 2 9.65 -29.39 -26.05
C THR A 2 8.29 -28.69 -25.95
N GLN A 3 7.67 -28.73 -24.78
CA GLN A 3 6.41 -28.02 -24.51
C GLN A 3 6.62 -26.53 -24.80
N ARG A 4 5.76 -25.93 -25.62
CA ARG A 4 5.86 -24.50 -25.92
C ARG A 4 5.71 -23.71 -24.61
N GLN A 5 6.68 -22.88 -24.30
CA GLN A 5 6.65 -22.02 -23.14
C GLN A 5 5.53 -20.98 -23.31
N PRO A 6 4.53 -20.91 -22.40
CA PRO A 6 3.44 -19.96 -22.56
C PRO A 6 3.93 -18.53 -22.40
N THR A 7 3.32 -17.65 -23.19
CA THR A 7 3.61 -16.22 -23.20
C THR A 7 2.59 -15.48 -22.34
N ILE A 8 3.06 -14.64 -21.41
CA ILE A 8 2.21 -13.91 -20.46
C ILE A 8 2.49 -12.41 -20.56
N GLY A 9 1.44 -11.62 -20.83
CA GLY A 9 1.50 -10.17 -20.78
C GLY A 9 1.02 -9.66 -19.42
N VAL A 10 1.88 -8.97 -18.66
CA VAL A 10 1.54 -8.29 -17.40
C VAL A 10 1.38 -6.81 -17.68
N VAL A 11 0.16 -6.26 -17.53
CA VAL A 11 -0.12 -4.85 -17.78
C VAL A 11 -0.09 -4.07 -16.48
N GLY A 12 0.92 -3.20 -16.35
CA GLY A 12 1.23 -2.41 -15.16
C GLY A 12 2.51 -2.86 -14.48
N GLY A 13 3.48 -1.96 -14.40
CA GLY A 13 4.82 -2.16 -13.83
C GLY A 13 4.96 -1.71 -12.38
N GLY A 14 3.87 -1.65 -11.60
CA GLY A 14 3.95 -1.43 -10.15
C GLY A 14 4.50 -2.64 -9.40
N VAL A 15 4.65 -2.53 -8.07
CA VAL A 15 5.18 -3.64 -7.22
C VAL A 15 4.43 -4.95 -7.45
N LEU A 16 3.11 -4.90 -7.66
CA LEU A 16 2.32 -6.10 -7.96
C LEU A 16 2.77 -6.74 -9.28
N GLY A 17 2.83 -5.95 -10.36
CA GLY A 17 3.20 -6.47 -11.69
C GLY A 17 4.64 -6.96 -11.76
N THR A 18 5.58 -6.25 -11.14
CA THR A 18 7.00 -6.65 -11.12
C THR A 18 7.23 -7.91 -10.30
N SER A 19 6.60 -8.01 -9.12
CA SER A 19 6.66 -9.23 -8.29
C SER A 19 6.03 -10.42 -9.01
N LEU A 20 4.86 -10.22 -9.63
CA LEU A 20 4.17 -11.26 -10.37
C LEU A 20 5.01 -11.75 -11.57
N ALA A 21 5.60 -10.84 -12.33
CA ALA A 21 6.45 -11.18 -13.48
C ALA A 21 7.67 -11.99 -13.06
N LEU A 22 8.34 -11.59 -11.97
CA LEU A 22 9.47 -12.34 -11.41
C LEU A 22 9.05 -13.78 -11.05
N ARG A 23 7.96 -13.96 -10.32
CA ARG A 23 7.48 -15.29 -9.89
C ARG A 23 7.02 -16.16 -11.07
N LEU A 24 6.37 -15.57 -12.07
CA LEU A 24 5.98 -16.30 -13.29
C LEU A 24 7.18 -16.72 -14.13
N ALA A 25 8.21 -15.88 -14.25
CA ALA A 25 9.45 -16.24 -14.94
C ALA A 25 10.19 -17.37 -14.19
N GLN A 26 10.23 -17.34 -12.86
CA GLN A 26 10.76 -18.45 -12.05
C GLN A 26 9.99 -19.76 -12.23
N ALA A 27 8.69 -19.66 -12.51
CA ALA A 27 7.84 -20.80 -12.84
C ALA A 27 8.05 -21.30 -14.29
N GLY A 28 8.80 -20.59 -15.11
CA GLY A 28 9.12 -21.01 -16.47
C GLY A 28 8.24 -20.37 -17.56
N ALA A 29 7.47 -19.35 -17.28
CA ALA A 29 6.73 -18.59 -18.30
C ALA A 29 7.62 -17.58 -19.05
N LYS A 30 7.30 -17.30 -20.31
CA LYS A 30 7.85 -16.15 -21.01
C LYS A 30 6.98 -14.92 -20.71
N VAL A 31 7.54 -13.95 -19.98
CA VAL A 31 6.76 -12.81 -19.46
C VAL A 31 7.20 -11.50 -20.09
N THR A 32 6.22 -10.66 -20.43
CA THR A 32 6.45 -9.26 -20.85
C THR A 32 5.68 -8.35 -19.91
N VAL A 33 6.36 -7.43 -19.22
CA VAL A 33 5.75 -6.35 -18.41
C VAL A 33 5.59 -5.12 -19.29
N ILE A 34 4.38 -4.53 -19.26
CA ILE A 34 4.03 -3.37 -20.10
C ILE A 34 3.60 -2.23 -19.16
N GLU A 35 4.37 -1.15 -19.15
CA GLU A 35 4.15 0.02 -18.29
C GLU A 35 4.00 1.28 -19.15
N ARG A 36 3.00 2.10 -18.82
CA ARG A 36 2.73 3.36 -19.52
C ARG A 36 3.74 4.47 -19.22
N GLY A 37 4.33 4.42 -18.03
CA GLY A 37 5.32 5.40 -17.58
C GLY A 37 6.74 5.06 -17.99
N PRO A 38 7.68 5.99 -17.79
CA PRO A 38 9.07 5.81 -18.15
C PRO A 38 9.84 4.86 -17.22
N SER A 39 9.27 4.56 -16.04
CA SER A 39 9.90 3.70 -15.02
C SER A 39 8.90 2.76 -14.38
N LEU A 40 9.41 1.65 -13.87
CA LEU A 40 8.64 0.70 -13.08
C LEU A 40 8.59 1.16 -11.61
N GLY A 41 7.63 0.63 -10.83
CA GLY A 41 7.47 0.92 -9.40
C GLY A 41 6.09 1.45 -9.02
N GLY A 42 5.42 2.16 -9.90
CA GLY A 42 4.07 2.68 -9.67
C GLY A 42 4.01 3.65 -8.48
N LEU A 43 3.14 3.35 -7.49
CA LEU A 43 3.00 4.20 -6.29
C LEU A 43 4.19 4.09 -5.33
N ALA A 44 4.95 3.00 -5.37
CA ALA A 44 6.14 2.79 -4.57
C ALA A 44 7.42 3.27 -5.27
N GLY A 45 7.29 3.77 -6.50
CA GLY A 45 8.41 4.34 -7.25
C GLY A 45 8.89 5.67 -6.69
N ALA A 46 10.11 6.03 -7.05
CA ALA A 46 10.73 7.30 -6.71
C ALA A 46 10.58 8.34 -7.82
N PHE A 47 11.02 9.55 -7.54
CA PHE A 47 11.15 10.64 -8.50
C PHE A 47 12.36 11.50 -8.14
N ASP A 48 12.87 12.22 -9.11
CA ASP A 48 13.93 13.22 -8.85
C ASP A 48 13.36 14.45 -8.15
N PHE A 49 13.85 14.70 -6.94
CA PHE A 49 13.54 15.89 -6.17
C PHE A 49 14.76 16.78 -6.07
N ASN A 50 15.02 17.54 -7.16
CA ASN A 50 16.16 18.43 -7.31
C ASN A 50 17.51 17.74 -7.00
N GLY A 51 17.80 16.69 -7.76
CA GLY A 51 19.05 15.93 -7.68
C GLY A 51 19.08 14.82 -6.63
N HIS A 52 17.97 14.60 -5.91
CA HIS A 52 17.84 13.51 -4.96
C HIS A 52 16.69 12.58 -5.37
N GLU A 53 16.98 11.30 -5.46
CA GLU A 53 15.92 10.29 -5.65
C GLU A 53 15.14 10.11 -4.35
N VAL A 54 13.84 10.39 -4.38
CA VAL A 54 12.95 10.41 -3.22
C VAL A 54 11.70 9.59 -3.53
N ASP A 55 11.26 8.77 -2.58
CA ASP A 55 10.03 8.01 -2.72
C ASP A 55 8.84 8.93 -2.97
N ARG A 56 8.02 8.60 -3.98
CA ARG A 56 6.82 9.39 -4.35
C ARG A 56 5.82 9.51 -3.21
N PHE A 57 5.68 8.45 -2.42
CA PHE A 57 4.91 8.41 -1.18
C PHE A 57 5.75 7.71 -0.11
N TYR A 58 5.47 7.98 1.15
CA TYR A 58 6.21 7.41 2.26
C TYR A 58 5.99 5.88 2.37
N HIS A 59 7.06 5.14 2.41
CA HIS A 59 7.07 3.69 2.58
C HIS A 59 8.06 3.27 3.66
N VAL A 60 7.71 2.25 4.41
CA VAL A 60 8.60 1.60 5.39
C VAL A 60 8.35 0.11 5.40
N ILE A 61 9.34 -0.62 5.85
CA ILE A 61 9.30 -2.07 6.06
C ILE A 61 9.22 -2.28 7.58
N THR A 62 8.28 -3.10 8.05
CA THR A 62 8.26 -3.50 9.46
C THR A 62 8.95 -4.86 9.62
N PRO A 63 9.43 -5.22 10.83
CA PRO A 63 9.98 -6.55 11.09
C PRO A 63 9.00 -7.71 10.80
N ALA A 64 7.69 -7.41 10.70
CA ALA A 64 6.65 -8.37 10.34
C ALA A 64 6.44 -8.53 8.83
N ASP A 65 6.99 -7.66 8.01
CA ASP A 65 6.86 -7.67 6.54
C ASP A 65 7.87 -8.68 5.93
N GLN A 66 7.70 -9.95 6.28
CA GLN A 66 8.67 -11.02 5.99
C GLN A 66 8.93 -11.22 4.50
N ARG A 67 7.89 -11.07 3.64
CA ARG A 67 8.06 -11.23 2.18
C ARG A 67 8.90 -10.12 1.56
N MET A 68 8.82 -8.91 2.11
CA MET A 68 9.71 -7.83 1.67
C MET A 68 11.15 -8.08 2.10
N ILE A 69 11.36 -8.62 3.31
CA ILE A 69 12.68 -9.00 3.82
C ILE A 69 13.25 -10.12 2.95
N ASP A 70 12.49 -11.19 2.74
CA ASP A 70 12.90 -12.33 1.92
C ASP A 70 13.20 -11.91 0.46
N MET A 71 12.40 -10.99 -0.09
CA MET A 71 12.65 -10.44 -1.43
C MET A 71 13.95 -9.63 -1.47
N ALA A 72 14.21 -8.79 -0.47
CA ALA A 72 15.46 -8.04 -0.39
C ALA A 72 16.68 -8.97 -0.32
N GLU A 73 16.58 -10.08 0.42
CA GLU A 73 17.63 -11.11 0.47
C GLU A 73 17.78 -11.81 -0.89
N GLU A 74 16.66 -12.20 -1.53
CA GLU A 74 16.65 -12.89 -2.83
C GLU A 74 17.30 -12.08 -3.95
N VAL A 75 17.11 -10.76 -3.93
CA VAL A 75 17.68 -9.85 -4.96
C VAL A 75 19.02 -9.23 -4.54
N GLY A 76 19.64 -9.73 -3.47
CA GLY A 76 20.98 -9.33 -3.03
C GLY A 76 21.05 -8.00 -2.28
N LEU A 77 19.94 -7.53 -1.72
CA LEU A 77 19.85 -6.31 -0.92
C LEU A 77 19.69 -6.55 0.59
N GLY A 78 19.81 -7.79 1.07
CA GLY A 78 19.67 -8.14 2.49
C GLY A 78 20.59 -7.31 3.39
N ASP A 79 21.86 -7.14 2.99
CA ASP A 79 22.84 -6.32 3.73
C ASP A 79 22.56 -4.80 3.66
N GLN A 80 21.60 -4.38 2.86
CA GLN A 80 21.19 -2.98 2.71
C GLN A 80 19.88 -2.67 3.43
N LEU A 81 19.22 -3.69 3.97
CA LEU A 81 18.04 -3.51 4.79
C LEU A 81 18.47 -3.07 6.21
N ARG A 82 17.97 -1.94 6.65
CA ARG A 82 18.26 -1.35 7.97
C ARG A 82 16.96 -1.20 8.74
N PHE A 83 16.99 -1.52 10.02
CA PHE A 83 15.91 -1.27 10.97
C PHE A 83 16.34 -0.28 12.03
N ASN A 84 15.56 0.77 12.20
CA ASN A 84 15.81 1.81 13.19
C ASN A 84 14.63 1.88 14.17
N PRO A 85 14.90 2.07 15.48
CA PRO A 85 13.84 2.35 16.43
C PRO A 85 13.17 3.67 16.10
N VAL A 86 11.85 3.70 16.12
CA VAL A 86 11.05 4.89 15.83
C VAL A 86 10.01 5.13 16.89
N GLY A 87 9.60 6.39 17.04
CA GLY A 87 8.49 6.79 17.85
C GLY A 87 7.24 7.09 17.02
N ALA A 88 6.09 6.88 17.62
CA ALA A 88 4.81 7.35 17.13
C ALA A 88 4.16 8.25 18.17
N GLY A 89 3.48 9.29 17.70
CA GLY A 89 2.77 10.23 18.56
C GLY A 89 1.33 10.42 18.14
N PHE A 90 0.54 10.95 19.09
CA PHE A 90 -0.80 11.47 18.82
C PHE A 90 -0.83 12.97 19.10
N PHE A 91 -1.40 13.72 18.15
CA PHE A 91 -1.69 15.12 18.34
C PHE A 91 -3.18 15.31 18.62
N SER A 92 -3.49 15.90 19.77
CA SER A 92 -4.86 16.09 20.25
C SER A 92 -4.99 17.38 21.04
N ASN A 93 -5.99 18.22 20.71
CA ASN A 93 -6.28 19.49 21.38
C ASN A 93 -5.06 20.43 21.49
N GLY A 94 -4.21 20.44 20.45
CA GLY A 94 -3.01 21.27 20.42
C GLY A 94 -1.82 20.73 21.20
N GLU A 95 -1.89 19.51 21.73
CA GLU A 95 -0.82 18.87 22.50
C GLU A 95 -0.33 17.58 21.84
N MET A 96 0.97 17.33 21.92
CA MET A 96 1.62 16.11 21.48
C MET A 96 1.68 15.09 22.61
N HIS A 97 1.33 13.84 22.31
CA HIS A 97 1.30 12.75 23.29
C HIS A 97 2.13 11.56 22.75
N ASP A 98 3.00 11.01 23.59
CA ASP A 98 3.71 9.77 23.33
C ASP A 98 2.75 8.60 23.17
N PHE A 99 3.03 7.69 22.23
CA PHE A 99 2.23 6.48 22.06
C PHE A 99 3.08 5.29 21.56
N ASN A 100 4.19 5.02 22.26
CA ASN A 100 5.16 3.99 21.87
C ASN A 100 4.96 2.65 22.59
N GLY A 101 4.12 2.63 23.62
CA GLY A 101 3.94 1.42 24.41
C GLY A 101 2.84 1.47 25.46
N VAL A 102 2.78 0.41 26.27
CA VAL A 102 1.77 0.28 27.35
C VAL A 102 1.91 1.40 28.38
N GLY A 103 3.14 1.82 28.70
CA GLY A 103 3.39 2.92 29.64
C GLY A 103 2.79 4.24 29.16
N ASP A 104 2.90 4.55 27.87
CA ASP A 104 2.33 5.77 27.29
C ASP A 104 0.81 5.68 27.22
N LEU A 105 0.25 4.51 26.88
CA LEU A 105 -1.20 4.29 26.96
C LEU A 105 -1.73 4.56 28.35
N LEU A 106 -1.03 4.13 29.41
CA LEU A 106 -1.45 4.38 30.79
C LEU A 106 -1.41 5.87 31.18
N ARG A 107 -0.53 6.64 30.55
CA ARG A 107 -0.39 8.09 30.75
C ARG A 107 -1.18 8.94 29.76
N PHE A 108 -1.79 8.34 28.76
CA PHE A 108 -2.46 9.02 27.66
C PHE A 108 -3.62 9.90 28.14
N SER A 109 -3.35 11.18 28.41
CA SER A 109 -4.27 12.14 29.05
C SER A 109 -5.58 12.40 28.26
N PRO A 110 -5.64 12.25 26.92
CA PRO A 110 -6.90 12.40 26.18
C PRO A 110 -7.99 11.39 26.58
N LEU A 111 -7.61 10.27 27.23
CA LEU A 111 -8.54 9.23 27.67
C LEU A 111 -8.57 9.08 29.21
N SER A 112 -9.76 8.84 29.77
CA SER A 112 -9.90 8.44 31.16
C SER A 112 -9.30 7.04 31.44
N PRO A 113 -8.90 6.70 32.69
CA PRO A 113 -8.32 5.40 33.00
C PRO A 113 -9.15 4.19 32.51
N PRO A 114 -10.49 4.16 32.65
CA PRO A 114 -11.30 3.07 32.13
C PRO A 114 -11.27 3.01 30.57
N ALA A 115 -11.19 4.15 29.89
CA ALA A 115 -11.11 4.20 28.43
C ALA A 115 -9.75 3.69 27.94
N ARG A 116 -8.64 4.02 28.63
CA ARG A 116 -7.30 3.48 28.34
C ARG A 116 -7.27 1.96 28.45
N LEU A 117 -7.88 1.41 29.52
CA LEU A 117 -7.98 -0.04 29.71
C LEU A 117 -8.76 -0.69 28.56
N ARG A 118 -9.89 -0.12 28.14
CA ARG A 118 -10.68 -0.62 27.01
C ARG A 118 -9.90 -0.57 25.70
N LEU A 119 -9.13 0.48 25.45
CA LEU A 119 -8.26 0.57 24.26
C LEU A 119 -7.17 -0.51 24.29
N GLY A 120 -6.54 -0.74 25.45
CA GLY A 120 -5.56 -1.82 25.63
C GLY A 120 -6.17 -3.21 25.39
N MET A 121 -7.37 -3.47 25.95
CA MET A 121 -8.10 -4.73 25.70
C MET A 121 -8.47 -4.92 24.23
N PHE A 122 -8.83 -3.85 23.53
CA PHE A 122 -9.10 -3.90 22.10
C PHE A 122 -7.85 -4.35 21.32
N VAL A 123 -6.68 -3.74 21.59
CA VAL A 123 -5.43 -4.12 20.95
C VAL A 123 -5.08 -5.59 21.24
N ALA A 124 -5.18 -6.02 22.50
CA ALA A 124 -4.94 -7.41 22.87
C ALA A 124 -5.91 -8.39 22.18
N GLN A 125 -7.19 -8.03 22.10
CA GLN A 125 -8.19 -8.84 21.37
C GLN A 125 -7.86 -8.97 19.88
N CYS A 126 -7.39 -7.90 19.24
CA CYS A 126 -6.99 -7.97 17.82
C CYS A 126 -5.81 -8.91 17.62
N GLN A 127 -4.86 -8.96 18.54
CA GLN A 127 -3.70 -9.86 18.48
C GLN A 127 -4.08 -11.32 18.70
N LEU A 128 -4.91 -11.59 19.68
CA LEU A 128 -5.32 -12.95 20.06
C LEU A 128 -6.28 -13.58 19.04
N ARG A 129 -7.03 -12.77 18.29
CA ARG A 129 -7.99 -13.27 17.31
C ARG A 129 -7.28 -13.75 16.04
N SER A 130 -7.37 -15.03 15.77
CA SER A 130 -6.77 -15.67 14.58
C SER A 130 -7.66 -15.61 13.32
N SER A 131 -8.98 -15.47 13.47
CA SER A 131 -9.94 -15.46 12.36
C SER A 131 -10.75 -14.16 12.31
N TYR A 132 -10.92 -13.63 11.12
CA TYR A 132 -11.68 -12.41 10.84
C TYR A 132 -13.12 -12.69 10.34
N ALA A 133 -13.46 -13.90 9.95
CA ALA A 133 -14.72 -14.22 9.27
C ALA A 133 -15.99 -13.68 9.98
N LYS A 134 -15.99 -13.63 11.32
CA LYS A 134 -17.09 -13.01 12.08
C LYS A 134 -17.04 -11.49 12.07
N LEU A 135 -15.84 -10.89 11.92
CA LEU A 135 -15.67 -9.44 11.89
C LEU A 135 -16.11 -8.85 10.55
N ASP A 136 -16.01 -9.63 9.48
CA ASP A 136 -16.42 -9.25 8.13
C ASP A 136 -17.91 -8.90 8.02
N LYS A 137 -18.73 -9.36 8.98
CA LYS A 137 -20.17 -9.13 9.01
C LYS A 137 -20.61 -8.04 9.98
N ILE A 138 -19.65 -7.37 10.62
CA ILE A 138 -19.93 -6.38 11.67
C ILE A 138 -19.49 -5.00 11.20
N PRO A 139 -20.39 -3.99 11.19
CA PRO A 139 -19.99 -2.61 10.93
C PRO A 139 -18.92 -2.14 11.92
N LEU A 140 -17.88 -1.48 11.42
CA LEU A 140 -16.71 -1.05 12.20
C LEU A 140 -17.11 -0.18 13.38
N GLU A 141 -17.95 0.82 13.19
CA GLU A 141 -18.42 1.70 14.26
C GLU A 141 -19.13 0.91 15.38
N THR A 142 -20.04 0.01 15.01
CA THR A 142 -20.78 -0.84 15.97
C THR A 142 -19.81 -1.67 16.82
N TRP A 143 -18.81 -2.26 16.17
CA TRP A 143 -17.80 -3.06 16.85
C TRP A 143 -16.94 -2.24 17.82
N LEU A 144 -16.45 -1.08 17.38
CA LEU A 144 -15.59 -0.20 18.17
C LEU A 144 -16.35 0.41 19.37
N ARG A 145 -17.57 0.89 19.16
CA ARG A 145 -18.40 1.43 20.26
C ARG A 145 -18.67 0.37 21.32
N ARG A 146 -18.93 -0.86 20.92
CA ARG A 146 -19.17 -1.98 21.84
C ARG A 146 -17.94 -2.32 22.66
N ILE A 147 -16.74 -2.39 22.06
CA ILE A 147 -15.52 -2.82 22.75
C ILE A 147 -14.83 -1.65 23.45
N CYS A 148 -14.54 -0.61 22.71
CA CYS A 148 -13.78 0.52 23.21
C CYS A 148 -14.64 1.51 24.02
N GLY A 149 -15.95 1.55 23.78
CA GLY A 149 -16.88 2.47 24.39
C GLY A 149 -16.90 3.86 23.74
N LYS A 150 -17.84 4.71 24.21
CA LYS A 150 -18.12 6.02 23.61
C LYS A 150 -16.90 6.93 23.57
N GLN A 151 -16.16 7.05 24.67
CA GLN A 151 -15.05 8.00 24.79
C GLN A 151 -13.90 7.68 23.82
N VAL A 152 -13.50 6.40 23.71
CA VAL A 152 -12.43 6.00 22.76
C VAL A 152 -12.89 6.18 21.32
N TRP A 153 -14.17 5.87 21.04
CA TRP A 153 -14.75 6.12 19.73
C TRP A 153 -14.67 7.60 19.35
N GLU A 154 -15.19 8.48 20.20
CA GLU A 154 -15.31 9.92 19.88
C GLU A 154 -13.96 10.65 19.85
N ARG A 155 -13.01 10.25 20.72
CA ARG A 155 -11.74 10.97 20.84
C ARG A 155 -10.59 10.39 20.04
N ILE A 156 -10.68 9.13 19.64
CA ILE A 156 -9.59 8.47 18.90
C ILE A 156 -10.06 7.97 17.54
N TRP A 157 -10.98 6.97 17.53
CA TRP A 157 -11.29 6.28 16.29
C TRP A 157 -12.05 7.12 15.28
N LYS A 158 -13.07 7.85 15.72
CA LYS A 158 -13.86 8.69 14.81
C LYS A 158 -13.00 9.76 14.12
N PRO A 159 -12.21 10.59 14.83
CA PRO A 159 -11.36 11.57 14.18
C PRO A 159 -10.35 10.97 13.21
N LEU A 160 -9.70 9.83 13.56
CA LEU A 160 -8.77 9.13 12.67
C LEU A 160 -9.45 8.59 11.42
N LEU A 161 -10.64 7.99 11.58
CA LEU A 161 -11.40 7.44 10.46
C LEU A 161 -11.97 8.55 9.57
N ASP A 162 -12.51 9.61 10.17
CA ASP A 162 -12.98 10.78 9.41
C ASP A 162 -11.84 11.39 8.57
N SER A 163 -10.65 11.55 9.17
CA SER A 163 -9.47 12.06 8.46
C SER A 163 -8.99 11.10 7.37
N ARG A 164 -9.05 9.79 7.62
CA ARG A 164 -8.60 8.77 6.66
C ARG A 164 -9.55 8.59 5.49
N PHE A 165 -10.85 8.71 5.72
CA PHE A 165 -11.90 8.44 4.73
C PHE A 165 -12.61 9.70 4.24
N ASP A 166 -11.94 10.85 4.33
CA ASP A 166 -12.44 12.15 3.86
C ASP A 166 -13.84 12.48 4.43
N GLY A 167 -14.03 12.22 5.71
CA GLY A 167 -15.27 12.48 6.44
C GLY A 167 -16.32 11.37 6.37
N ASP A 168 -16.14 10.33 5.56
CA ASP A 168 -17.10 9.24 5.41
C ASP A 168 -16.50 7.85 5.65
N PRO A 169 -16.41 7.37 6.90
CA PRO A 169 -16.02 6.01 7.23
C PRO A 169 -17.18 5.00 7.19
N SER A 170 -18.32 5.35 6.58
CA SER A 170 -19.51 4.48 6.55
C SER A 170 -19.27 3.18 5.78
N GLY A 171 -19.97 2.12 6.17
CA GLY A 171 -19.94 0.83 5.51
C GLY A 171 -18.68 0.00 5.76
N LEU A 172 -17.68 0.50 6.48
CA LEU A 172 -16.47 -0.27 6.76
C LEU A 172 -16.74 -1.50 7.64
N PRO A 173 -16.19 -2.67 7.31
CA PRO A 173 -16.25 -3.85 8.16
C PRO A 173 -15.27 -3.72 9.34
N ALA A 174 -15.57 -4.38 10.46
CA ALA A 174 -14.68 -4.41 11.63
C ALA A 174 -13.28 -4.98 11.31
N THR A 175 -13.20 -5.83 10.31
CA THR A 175 -11.97 -6.43 9.80
C THR A 175 -10.95 -5.38 9.36
N TYR A 176 -11.40 -4.24 8.83
CA TYR A 176 -10.53 -3.14 8.41
C TYR A 176 -9.56 -2.70 9.52
N LEU A 177 -10.06 -2.41 10.72
CA LEU A 177 -9.20 -1.95 11.81
C LEU A 177 -8.50 -3.11 12.54
N TRP A 178 -9.13 -4.31 12.55
CA TRP A 178 -8.47 -5.50 13.07
C TRP A 178 -7.16 -5.81 12.33
N ALA A 179 -7.17 -5.80 11.01
CA ALA A 179 -5.99 -6.08 10.19
C ALA A 179 -4.87 -5.04 10.43
N ARG A 180 -5.24 -3.75 10.50
CA ARG A 180 -4.29 -2.65 10.79
C ARG A 180 -3.68 -2.76 12.17
N THR A 181 -4.51 -2.97 13.20
CA THR A 181 -4.04 -3.11 14.58
C THR A 181 -3.11 -4.30 14.72
N ARG A 182 -3.42 -5.40 14.05
CA ARG A 182 -2.60 -6.60 14.09
C ARG A 182 -1.22 -6.41 13.45
N ARG A 183 -1.15 -5.72 12.30
CA ARG A 183 0.13 -5.39 11.64
C ARG A 183 0.98 -4.45 12.49
N MET A 184 0.41 -3.37 13.02
CA MET A 184 1.15 -2.42 13.87
C MET A 184 1.67 -3.07 15.15
N SER A 185 0.95 -4.06 15.68
CA SER A 185 1.43 -4.83 16.83
C SER A 185 2.61 -5.76 16.48
N GLY A 186 2.71 -6.20 15.24
CA GLY A 186 3.84 -7.00 14.73
C GLY A 186 5.12 -6.17 14.49
N ALA A 187 5.00 -4.84 14.40
CA ALA A 187 6.14 -3.95 14.26
C ALA A 187 6.91 -3.74 15.59
N ARG A 188 6.38 -4.23 16.71
CA ARG A 188 7.05 -4.14 18.02
C ARG A 188 8.18 -5.12 18.11
N ASN A 189 9.34 -4.63 18.52
CA ASN A 189 10.55 -5.42 18.70
C ASN A 189 10.31 -6.62 19.66
N SER A 190 10.64 -7.82 19.19
CA SER A 190 10.61 -9.05 19.99
C SER A 190 11.62 -9.04 21.16
N LYS A 191 12.56 -8.12 21.18
CA LYS A 191 13.63 -7.99 22.19
C LYS A 191 13.23 -7.15 23.41
N GLY A 192 11.96 -6.71 23.53
CA GLY A 192 11.45 -6.14 24.78
C GLY A 192 11.87 -4.70 25.10
N SER A 193 12.50 -3.96 24.18
CA SER A 193 12.91 -2.56 24.40
C SER A 193 11.77 -1.53 24.25
N GLY A 194 10.53 -1.97 24.05
CA GLY A 194 9.34 -1.12 24.18
C GLY A 194 9.05 -0.15 23.03
N GLY A 195 9.85 -0.11 21.97
CA GLY A 195 9.66 0.75 20.78
C GLY A 195 9.22 -0.03 19.54
N GLU A 196 8.66 0.69 18.57
CA GLU A 196 8.45 0.17 17.22
C GLU A 196 9.77 0.27 16.45
N GLU A 197 10.04 -0.70 15.56
CA GLU A 197 11.13 -0.64 14.61
C GLU A 197 10.56 -0.50 13.20
N MET A 198 11.16 0.37 12.42
CA MET A 198 10.84 0.51 11.01
C MET A 198 12.12 0.42 10.18
N GLY A 199 12.02 -0.33 9.10
CA GLY A 199 13.12 -0.60 8.20
C GLY A 199 12.95 0.12 6.87
N HIS A 200 14.08 0.25 6.19
CA HIS A 200 14.19 0.77 4.84
C HIS A 200 15.33 0.07 4.11
N ILE A 201 15.27 0.11 2.79
CA ILE A 201 16.44 -0.21 1.95
C ILE A 201 17.29 1.05 1.82
N VAL A 202 18.59 0.95 2.07
CA VAL A 202 19.52 2.07 1.87
C VAL A 202 19.44 2.54 0.42
N GLY A 203 19.10 3.83 0.20
CA GLY A 203 18.85 4.41 -1.11
C GLY A 203 17.39 4.31 -1.60
N GLY A 204 16.43 3.97 -0.73
CA GLY A 204 15.00 4.05 -1.02
C GLY A 204 14.38 2.77 -1.59
N HIS A 205 13.04 2.76 -1.70
CA HIS A 205 12.27 1.62 -2.19
C HIS A 205 12.50 1.33 -3.67
N GLN A 206 12.84 2.34 -4.49
CA GLN A 206 13.13 2.16 -5.91
C GLN A 206 14.25 1.15 -6.12
N ARG A 207 15.28 1.14 -5.27
CA ARG A 207 16.37 0.16 -5.36
C ARG A 207 15.91 -1.29 -5.24
N LEU A 208 14.94 -1.56 -4.38
CA LEU A 208 14.34 -2.90 -4.28
C LEU A 208 13.61 -3.26 -5.57
N ILE A 209 12.85 -2.31 -6.11
CA ILE A 209 12.11 -2.51 -7.36
C ILE A 209 13.07 -2.76 -8.51
N ASP A 210 14.12 -1.96 -8.65
CA ASP A 210 15.11 -2.10 -9.71
C ASP A 210 15.86 -3.43 -9.63
N ALA A 211 16.21 -3.88 -8.42
CA ALA A 211 16.83 -5.18 -8.21
C ALA A 211 15.88 -6.35 -8.55
N MET A 212 14.59 -6.22 -8.21
CA MET A 212 13.56 -7.20 -8.63
C MET A 212 13.44 -7.25 -10.15
N VAL A 213 13.41 -6.09 -10.82
CA VAL A 213 13.34 -5.98 -12.28
C VAL A 213 14.59 -6.59 -12.92
N ALA A 214 15.78 -6.25 -12.43
CA ALA A 214 17.03 -6.81 -12.93
C ALA A 214 17.03 -8.35 -12.80
N ARG A 215 16.59 -8.87 -11.64
CA ARG A 215 16.48 -10.32 -11.43
C ARG A 215 15.45 -10.97 -12.38
N ALA A 216 14.34 -10.31 -12.64
CA ALA A 216 13.34 -10.78 -13.60
C ALA A 216 13.90 -10.79 -15.04
N GLN A 217 14.66 -9.78 -15.43
CA GLN A 217 15.32 -9.70 -16.75
C GLN A 217 16.38 -10.77 -16.93
N GLU A 218 17.15 -11.11 -15.89
CA GLU A 218 18.07 -12.27 -15.91
C GLU A 218 17.35 -13.59 -16.22
N LEU A 219 16.07 -13.69 -15.85
CA LEU A 219 15.20 -14.84 -16.11
C LEU A 219 14.45 -14.72 -17.48
N GLY A 220 14.77 -13.69 -18.27
CA GLY A 220 14.20 -13.50 -19.58
C GLY A 220 12.89 -12.70 -19.62
N VAL A 221 12.51 -12.00 -18.55
CA VAL A 221 11.38 -11.06 -18.58
C VAL A 221 11.71 -9.87 -19.45
N GLU A 222 10.84 -9.57 -20.41
CA GLU A 222 10.89 -8.36 -21.20
C GLU A 222 10.13 -7.23 -20.48
N THR A 223 10.67 -6.01 -20.52
CA THR A 223 10.02 -4.82 -19.95
C THR A 223 9.84 -3.76 -21.03
N LEU A 224 8.61 -3.29 -21.21
CA LEU A 224 8.26 -2.22 -22.11
C LEU A 224 7.76 -1.03 -21.30
N THR A 225 8.56 0.01 -21.21
CA THR A 225 8.19 1.31 -20.62
C THR A 225 7.76 2.29 -21.69
N ASP A 226 7.18 3.43 -21.31
CA ASP A 226 6.56 4.38 -22.25
C ASP A 226 5.60 3.72 -23.25
N ALA A 227 4.93 2.65 -22.80
CA ALA A 227 4.08 1.79 -23.62
C ALA A 227 2.62 1.81 -23.09
N PRO A 228 1.86 2.88 -23.33
CA PRO A 228 0.49 2.97 -22.88
C PRO A 228 -0.40 1.97 -23.61
N VAL A 229 -0.92 0.98 -22.89
CA VAL A 229 -1.93 0.06 -23.40
C VAL A 229 -3.23 0.82 -23.64
N SER A 230 -3.77 0.76 -24.86
CA SER A 230 -5.01 1.42 -25.26
C SER A 230 -6.24 0.52 -25.12
N GLY A 231 -6.07 -0.80 -25.08
CA GLY A 231 -7.14 -1.78 -24.91
C GLY A 231 -6.62 -3.20 -24.75
N LEU A 232 -7.49 -4.10 -24.28
CA LEU A 232 -7.23 -5.54 -24.34
C LEU A 232 -7.73 -6.08 -25.69
N ALA A 233 -6.84 -6.75 -26.41
CA ALA A 233 -7.14 -7.35 -27.68
C ALA A 233 -8.04 -8.58 -27.52
N MET A 234 -9.15 -8.64 -28.25
CA MET A 234 -10.17 -9.68 -28.12
C MET A 234 -10.41 -10.39 -29.47
N ALA A 235 -10.59 -11.71 -29.42
CA ALA A 235 -11.05 -12.51 -30.55
C ALA A 235 -12.58 -12.47 -30.70
N GLU A 236 -13.10 -12.99 -31.80
CA GLU A 236 -14.54 -13.01 -32.10
C GLU A 236 -15.35 -13.78 -31.05
N ASP A 237 -14.79 -14.86 -30.49
CA ASP A 237 -15.43 -15.68 -29.44
C ASP A 237 -15.45 -14.96 -28.07
N GLY A 238 -14.70 -13.87 -27.93
CA GLY A 238 -14.60 -13.05 -26.71
C GLY A 238 -13.42 -13.38 -25.82
N SER A 239 -12.56 -14.30 -26.20
CA SER A 239 -11.32 -14.56 -25.51
C SER A 239 -10.37 -13.34 -25.63
N ILE A 240 -9.56 -13.11 -24.60
CA ILE A 240 -8.50 -12.09 -24.66
C ILE A 240 -7.24 -12.73 -25.22
N THR A 241 -6.69 -12.10 -26.25
CA THR A 241 -5.54 -12.63 -26.99
C THR A 241 -4.30 -11.77 -26.85
N GLY A 242 -4.37 -10.68 -26.07
CA GLY A 242 -3.24 -9.78 -25.85
C GLY A 242 -3.65 -8.36 -25.53
N VAL A 243 -2.81 -7.41 -25.92
CA VAL A 243 -3.01 -5.97 -25.68
C VAL A 243 -2.80 -5.14 -26.94
N GLU A 244 -3.44 -3.97 -26.97
CA GLU A 244 -3.29 -2.96 -28.01
C GLU A 244 -2.42 -1.81 -27.51
N LEU A 245 -1.43 -1.41 -28.32
CA LEU A 245 -0.50 -0.31 -28.07
C LEU A 245 -0.57 0.67 -29.25
N GLY A 246 -1.61 1.49 -29.30
CA GLY A 246 -1.94 2.29 -30.48
C GLY A 246 -2.21 1.40 -31.68
N ASP A 247 -1.38 1.51 -32.75
CA ASP A 247 -1.51 0.71 -33.96
C ASP A 247 -0.81 -0.67 -33.91
N ARG A 248 -0.16 -0.99 -32.77
CA ARG A 248 0.53 -2.27 -32.56
C ARG A 248 -0.29 -3.16 -31.64
N ARG A 249 -0.23 -4.46 -31.91
CA ARG A 249 -0.82 -5.49 -31.06
C ARG A 249 0.28 -6.44 -30.57
N LEU A 250 0.26 -6.77 -29.28
CA LEU A 250 1.07 -7.83 -28.71
C LEU A 250 0.15 -8.99 -28.32
N GLU A 251 0.49 -10.18 -28.76
CA GLU A 251 -0.29 -11.39 -28.49
C GLU A 251 0.33 -12.18 -27.35
N PHE A 252 -0.55 -12.68 -26.47
CA PHE A 252 -0.18 -13.48 -25.30
C PHE A 252 -1.16 -14.64 -25.12
N ASP A 253 -0.67 -15.77 -24.61
CA ASP A 253 -1.51 -16.89 -24.20
C ASP A 253 -2.34 -16.51 -22.95
N LEU A 254 -1.84 -15.60 -22.11
CA LEU A 254 -2.52 -15.05 -20.96
C LEU A 254 -2.16 -13.57 -20.76
N THR A 255 -3.16 -12.74 -20.58
CA THR A 255 -2.99 -11.32 -20.22
C THR A 255 -3.43 -11.08 -18.77
N ILE A 256 -2.57 -10.44 -17.97
CA ILE A 256 -2.82 -10.17 -16.54
C ILE A 256 -2.70 -8.67 -16.29
N PRO A 257 -3.79 -7.89 -16.37
CA PRO A 257 -3.80 -6.51 -15.90
C PRO A 257 -3.63 -6.46 -14.38
N THR A 258 -2.65 -5.65 -13.91
CA THR A 258 -2.40 -5.39 -12.49
C THR A 258 -2.87 -3.98 -12.07
N LEU A 259 -3.78 -3.45 -12.87
CA LEU A 259 -4.30 -2.10 -12.73
C LEU A 259 -5.42 -2.02 -11.70
N GLN A 260 -5.66 -0.81 -11.20
CA GLN A 260 -6.84 -0.55 -10.40
C GLN A 260 -8.11 -0.64 -11.27
N PRO A 261 -9.20 -1.26 -10.78
CA PRO A 261 -10.43 -1.47 -11.55
C PRO A 261 -10.98 -0.23 -12.27
N PRO A 262 -10.97 1.00 -11.70
CA PRO A 262 -11.39 2.18 -12.44
C PRO A 262 -10.52 2.48 -13.66
N ALA A 263 -9.22 2.18 -13.61
CA ALA A 263 -8.32 2.33 -14.76
C ALA A 263 -8.50 1.17 -15.76
N LEU A 264 -8.68 -0.05 -15.27
CA LEU A 264 -8.92 -1.24 -16.08
C LEU A 264 -10.20 -1.13 -16.92
N ARG A 265 -11.22 -0.42 -16.43
CA ARG A 265 -12.48 -0.19 -17.16
C ARG A 265 -12.26 0.36 -18.57
N PHE A 266 -11.26 1.23 -18.75
CA PHE A 266 -10.96 1.84 -20.07
C PHE A 266 -10.26 0.89 -21.02
N LEU A 267 -9.70 -0.22 -20.53
CA LEU A 267 -8.98 -1.21 -21.34
C LEU A 267 -9.85 -2.42 -21.67
N LEU A 268 -10.85 -2.73 -20.84
CA LEU A 268 -11.73 -3.87 -21.03
C LEU A 268 -12.68 -3.61 -22.20
N PRO A 269 -12.83 -4.58 -23.12
CA PRO A 269 -13.90 -4.56 -24.10
C PRO A 269 -15.28 -4.40 -23.44
N GLU A 270 -16.21 -3.71 -24.10
CA GLU A 270 -17.53 -3.36 -23.54
C GLU A 270 -18.25 -4.58 -22.95
N ARG A 271 -18.25 -5.71 -23.68
CA ARG A 271 -18.88 -6.96 -23.25
C ARG A 271 -18.31 -7.54 -21.94
N HIS A 272 -17.10 -7.14 -21.53
CA HIS A 272 -16.40 -7.62 -20.34
C HIS A 272 -16.41 -6.62 -19.19
N GLN A 273 -16.97 -5.43 -19.33
CA GLN A 273 -16.98 -4.43 -18.25
C GLN A 273 -17.76 -4.87 -17.01
N GLY A 274 -18.70 -5.80 -17.15
CA GLY A 274 -19.41 -6.43 -16.05
C GLY A 274 -18.51 -7.18 -15.05
N LEU A 275 -17.31 -7.59 -15.46
CA LEU A 275 -16.31 -8.22 -14.60
C LEU A 275 -15.85 -7.33 -13.45
N LEU A 276 -16.04 -6.01 -13.56
CA LEU A 276 -15.66 -5.05 -12.53
C LEU A 276 -16.70 -4.88 -11.42
N ALA A 277 -17.89 -5.44 -11.56
CA ALA A 277 -18.96 -5.31 -10.58
C ALA A 277 -18.62 -5.82 -9.16
N PRO A 278 -17.83 -6.92 -8.98
CA PRO A 278 -17.44 -7.40 -7.66
C PRO A 278 -16.39 -6.56 -6.95
N TYR A 279 -15.72 -5.63 -7.66
CA TYR A 279 -14.68 -4.80 -7.07
C TYR A 279 -15.23 -3.63 -6.27
N PRO A 280 -14.47 -3.11 -5.28
CA PRO A 280 -14.82 -1.89 -4.57
C PRO A 280 -15.11 -0.74 -5.55
N GLN A 281 -16.23 -0.08 -5.35
CA GLN A 281 -16.62 1.09 -6.16
C GLN A 281 -16.08 2.39 -5.59
N ARG A 282 -15.67 2.37 -4.32
CA ARG A 282 -15.13 3.51 -3.60
C ARG A 282 -13.61 3.39 -3.47
N TRP A 283 -12.94 4.52 -3.68
CA TRP A 283 -11.48 4.60 -3.67
C TRP A 283 -11.02 5.82 -2.88
N LEU A 284 -9.84 5.71 -2.28
CA LEU A 284 -9.11 6.86 -1.75
C LEU A 284 -7.95 7.19 -2.68
N GLY A 285 -7.83 8.46 -2.99
CA GLY A 285 -6.63 9.06 -3.51
C GLY A 285 -5.77 9.63 -2.39
N CYS A 286 -4.65 10.22 -2.75
CA CYS A 286 -3.75 10.91 -1.83
C CYS A 286 -3.21 12.18 -2.49
N VAL A 287 -3.24 13.28 -1.76
CA VAL A 287 -2.51 14.53 -2.05
C VAL A 287 -1.47 14.68 -0.96
N CYS A 288 -0.21 14.77 -1.34
CA CYS A 288 0.91 14.70 -0.40
C CYS A 288 1.99 15.73 -0.72
N PRO A 289 1.96 16.92 -0.11
CA PRO A 289 3.14 17.77 -0.08
C PRO A 289 4.32 17.05 0.58
N ILE A 290 5.48 17.17 -0.05
CA ILE A 290 6.77 16.74 0.46
C ILE A 290 7.61 17.99 0.60
N ILE A 291 8.13 18.22 1.78
CA ILE A 291 9.00 19.36 2.06
C ILE A 291 10.38 18.88 2.48
N LYS A 292 11.41 19.56 1.95
CA LYS A 292 12.80 19.41 2.33
C LYS A 292 13.17 20.55 3.28
N VAL A 293 13.64 20.23 4.48
CA VAL A 293 13.89 21.21 5.54
C VAL A 293 15.26 21.07 6.15
N LYS A 294 15.78 22.15 6.74
CA LYS A 294 17.14 22.24 7.28
C LYS A 294 17.36 21.47 8.58
N ARG A 295 16.30 21.18 9.33
CA ARG A 295 16.34 20.44 10.61
C ARG A 295 15.17 19.51 10.74
N SER A 296 15.26 18.53 11.63
CA SER A 296 14.12 17.73 12.03
C SER A 296 13.00 18.60 12.62
N LEU A 297 11.78 18.38 12.20
CA LEU A 297 10.60 19.13 12.62
C LEU A 297 9.72 18.36 13.60
N LEU A 298 9.70 17.03 13.49
CA LEU A 298 8.77 16.20 14.25
C LEU A 298 9.52 15.42 15.34
N PRO A 299 8.93 15.25 16.54
CA PRO A 299 9.53 14.43 17.59
C PRO A 299 9.43 12.92 17.31
N TYR A 300 8.64 12.52 16.32
CA TYR A 300 8.39 11.13 15.95
C TYR A 300 8.41 10.96 14.44
N TYR A 301 8.70 9.73 14.00
CA TYR A 301 8.56 9.35 12.59
C TYR A 301 7.17 9.68 12.04
N ALA A 302 6.10 9.35 12.79
CA ALA A 302 4.74 9.60 12.38
C ALA A 302 3.88 10.18 13.51
N ILE A 303 3.04 11.15 13.17
CA ILE A 303 2.07 11.76 14.08
C ILE A 303 0.66 11.44 13.59
N ASN A 304 -0.10 10.74 14.43
CA ASN A 304 -1.53 10.50 14.26
C ASN A 304 -2.33 11.70 14.81
N ILE A 305 -3.18 12.30 13.99
CA ILE A 305 -3.92 13.51 14.35
C ILE A 305 -5.36 13.14 14.68
N VAL A 306 -5.78 13.39 15.92
CA VAL A 306 -7.13 13.07 16.43
C VAL A 306 -7.98 14.31 16.67
N GLU A 307 -7.78 15.32 15.86
CA GLU A 307 -8.60 16.56 15.81
C GLU A 307 -8.91 16.90 14.35
N LYS A 308 -9.72 17.94 14.14
CA LYS A 308 -10.00 18.42 12.78
C LYS A 308 -8.73 18.99 12.14
N THR A 309 -8.38 18.50 10.96
CA THR A 309 -7.10 18.75 10.32
C THR A 309 -7.23 18.74 8.79
N PRO A 310 -6.44 19.55 8.06
CA PRO A 310 -6.35 19.48 6.61
C PRO A 310 -5.49 18.31 6.09
N ILE A 311 -4.73 17.64 6.96
CA ILE A 311 -3.83 16.52 6.61
C ILE A 311 -4.22 15.28 7.41
N THR A 312 -3.96 14.09 6.90
CA THR A 312 -4.27 12.84 7.62
C THR A 312 -3.21 12.52 8.68
N SER A 313 -1.96 12.83 8.40
CA SER A 313 -0.82 12.63 9.30
C SER A 313 0.35 13.53 8.87
N ALA A 314 1.37 13.61 9.72
CA ALA A 314 2.67 14.17 9.35
C ALA A 314 3.74 13.10 9.57
N ILE A 315 4.63 12.91 8.59
CA ILE A 315 5.59 11.80 8.57
C ILE A 315 6.95 12.35 8.18
N GLU A 316 7.93 12.23 9.06
CA GLU A 316 9.32 12.61 8.78
C GLU A 316 10.13 11.35 8.45
N THR A 317 10.21 11.03 7.15
CA THR A 317 10.84 9.79 6.67
C THR A 317 12.31 9.69 7.00
N THR A 318 13.03 10.80 7.07
CA THR A 318 14.43 10.84 7.42
C THR A 318 14.76 10.41 8.86
N GLN A 319 13.77 10.30 9.73
CA GLN A 319 13.95 9.64 11.04
C GLN A 319 14.18 8.13 10.92
N VAL A 320 13.80 7.53 9.80
CA VAL A 320 14.05 6.11 9.48
C VAL A 320 15.20 5.98 8.50
N LEU A 321 15.18 6.77 7.42
CA LEU A 321 16.14 6.68 6.31
C LEU A 321 17.50 7.32 6.60
N GLY A 322 17.59 8.24 7.58
CA GLY A 322 18.73 9.14 7.70
C GLY A 322 18.66 10.30 6.70
N THR A 323 19.66 11.16 6.72
CA THR A 323 19.73 12.37 5.88
C THR A 323 20.89 12.31 4.87
N GLU A 324 21.62 11.20 4.80
CA GLU A 324 22.80 11.05 3.96
C GLU A 324 22.46 11.17 2.46
N HIS A 325 21.25 10.76 2.07
CA HIS A 325 20.79 10.80 0.69
C HIS A 325 20.08 12.11 0.31
N THR A 326 20.05 13.08 1.23
CA THR A 326 19.39 14.38 1.05
C THR A 326 20.30 15.54 1.45
N ASP A 327 21.63 15.36 1.38
CA ASP A 327 22.64 16.34 1.75
C ASP A 327 22.44 16.95 3.15
N GLY A 328 22.05 16.10 4.12
CA GLY A 328 21.79 16.51 5.50
C GLY A 328 20.43 17.16 5.73
N HIS A 329 19.57 17.23 4.71
CA HIS A 329 18.22 17.78 4.86
C HIS A 329 17.21 16.72 5.30
N HIS A 330 16.20 17.17 6.03
CA HIS A 330 15.09 16.31 6.47
C HIS A 330 13.93 16.36 5.47
N LEU A 331 13.22 15.24 5.33
CA LEU A 331 12.04 15.10 4.47
C LEU A 331 10.78 14.88 5.32
N VAL A 332 9.81 15.76 5.14
CA VAL A 332 8.50 15.64 5.80
C VAL A 332 7.40 15.51 4.76
N TYR A 333 6.62 14.45 4.88
CA TYR A 333 5.45 14.15 4.07
C TYR A 333 4.18 14.55 4.82
N LEU A 334 3.28 15.25 4.14
CA LEU A 334 2.02 15.71 4.70
C LEU A 334 0.84 15.13 3.90
N PRO A 335 0.57 13.83 4.02
CA PRO A 335 -0.48 13.20 3.23
C PRO A 335 -1.88 13.61 3.69
N LYS A 336 -2.77 13.87 2.73
CA LYS A 336 -4.22 13.87 2.88
C LYS A 336 -4.80 12.78 1.99
N TYR A 337 -5.51 11.85 2.60
CA TYR A 337 -6.35 10.91 1.87
C TYR A 337 -7.70 11.55 1.59
N CYS A 338 -8.14 11.46 0.35
CA CYS A 338 -9.37 12.11 -0.12
C CYS A 338 -10.01 11.30 -1.25
N ALA A 339 -11.23 11.63 -1.62
CA ALA A 339 -11.89 11.03 -2.78
C ALA A 339 -11.09 11.32 -4.07
N PRO A 340 -11.16 10.45 -5.10
CA PRO A 340 -10.45 10.66 -6.37
C PRO A 340 -10.85 11.94 -7.12
N ASP A 341 -12.03 12.45 -6.85
CA ASP A 341 -12.62 13.67 -7.42
C ASP A 341 -12.66 14.85 -6.44
N ALA A 342 -12.07 14.71 -5.25
CA ALA A 342 -11.96 15.80 -4.28
C ALA A 342 -11.23 17.01 -4.85
N ALA A 343 -11.60 18.21 -4.39
CA ALA A 343 -11.04 19.47 -4.87
C ALA A 343 -9.51 19.51 -4.76
N GLU A 344 -8.95 18.95 -3.72
CA GLU A 344 -7.51 18.88 -3.48
C GLU A 344 -6.73 18.13 -4.59
N GLN A 345 -7.38 17.21 -5.31
CA GLN A 345 -6.76 16.51 -6.44
C GLN A 345 -6.48 17.40 -7.67
N SER A 346 -7.13 18.57 -7.72
CA SER A 346 -7.00 19.53 -8.83
C SER A 346 -6.64 20.95 -8.37
N GLU A 347 -6.54 21.17 -7.04
CA GLU A 347 -6.11 22.45 -6.47
C GLU A 347 -4.65 22.74 -6.85
N ASP A 348 -4.29 24.03 -6.99
CA ASP A 348 -2.90 24.39 -7.29
C ASP A 348 -1.96 24.04 -6.14
N ASP A 349 -0.72 23.71 -6.51
CA ASP A 349 0.29 23.18 -5.58
C ASP A 349 0.63 24.17 -4.47
N GLU A 350 0.72 25.46 -4.77
CA GLU A 350 1.05 26.49 -3.80
C GLU A 350 -0.04 26.65 -2.73
N SER A 351 -1.31 26.58 -3.10
CA SER A 351 -2.45 26.63 -2.17
C SER A 351 -2.44 25.43 -1.23
N VAL A 352 -2.23 24.23 -1.78
CA VAL A 352 -2.09 22.98 -0.98
C VAL A 352 -0.90 23.09 -0.04
N TYR A 353 0.27 23.49 -0.55
CA TYR A 353 1.49 23.64 0.23
C TYR A 353 1.31 24.59 1.39
N ARG A 354 0.74 25.78 1.14
CA ARG A 354 0.52 26.81 2.18
C ARG A 354 -0.42 26.30 3.27
N ARG A 355 -1.57 25.76 2.89
CA ARG A 355 -2.57 25.26 3.83
C ARG A 355 -2.03 24.14 4.73
N PHE A 356 -1.25 23.21 4.16
CA PHE A 356 -0.72 22.08 4.89
C PHE A 356 0.45 22.47 5.80
N THR A 357 1.31 23.38 5.34
CA THR A 357 2.40 23.92 6.17
C THR A 357 1.92 24.87 7.26
N ASP A 358 0.79 25.59 7.08
CA ASP A 358 0.13 26.33 8.17
C ASP A 358 -0.28 25.39 9.31
N TYR A 359 -0.77 24.18 8.96
CA TYR A 359 -1.10 23.19 9.98
C TYR A 359 0.16 22.53 10.58
N LEU A 360 1.20 22.31 9.79
CA LEU A 360 2.49 21.81 10.28
C LEU A 360 3.08 22.71 11.38
N ALA A 361 2.91 24.03 11.29
CA ALA A 361 3.33 24.96 12.33
C ALA A 361 2.66 24.72 13.71
N ARG A 362 1.49 24.08 13.72
CA ARG A 362 0.86 23.65 14.99
C ARG A 362 1.48 22.37 15.55
N LEU A 363 1.96 21.47 14.68
CA LEU A 363 2.62 20.21 15.06
C LEU A 363 4.07 20.45 15.50
N SER A 364 4.72 21.44 14.91
CA SER A 364 6.13 21.82 15.17
C SER A 364 6.20 23.29 15.54
N PRO A 365 6.02 23.65 16.84
CA PRO A 365 6.13 25.03 17.28
C PRO A 365 7.49 25.63 16.91
N GLY A 366 7.50 26.84 16.33
CA GLY A 366 8.69 27.51 15.86
C GLY A 366 9.07 27.16 14.41
N PHE A 367 8.33 26.31 13.72
CA PHE A 367 8.52 26.11 12.28
C PHE A 367 8.16 27.38 11.50
N SER A 368 9.05 27.78 10.59
CA SER A 368 8.82 28.81 9.58
C SER A 368 9.05 28.26 8.18
N ARG A 369 8.30 28.73 7.19
CA ARG A 369 8.52 28.37 5.79
C ARG A 369 9.90 28.77 5.27
N ASP A 370 10.60 29.69 5.92
CA ASP A 370 11.99 30.06 5.60
C ASP A 370 12.99 28.91 5.89
N GLU A 371 12.58 27.91 6.65
CA GLU A 371 13.34 26.67 6.87
C GLU A 371 13.19 25.67 5.72
N VAL A 372 12.20 25.86 4.86
CA VAL A 372 11.94 24.98 3.71
C VAL A 372 12.95 25.31 2.62
N VAL A 373 13.75 24.32 2.27
CA VAL A 373 14.75 24.43 1.19
C VAL A 373 14.06 24.21 -0.16
N ASP A 374 13.09 23.28 -0.17
CA ASP A 374 12.38 22.88 -1.37
C ASP A 374 11.07 22.14 -1.03
N TRP A 375 10.14 22.11 -1.97
CA TRP A 375 8.88 21.39 -1.78
C TRP A 375 8.27 20.95 -3.12
N THR A 376 7.41 19.93 -3.07
CA THR A 376 6.61 19.43 -4.20
C THR A 376 5.30 18.86 -3.70
N VAL A 377 4.32 18.69 -4.59
CA VAL A 377 3.04 18.05 -4.26
C VAL A 377 2.85 16.82 -5.13
N GLN A 378 2.86 15.64 -4.50
CA GLN A 378 2.55 14.39 -5.17
C GLN A 378 1.06 14.08 -5.08
N ARG A 379 0.48 13.57 -6.17
CA ARG A 379 -0.93 13.19 -6.26
C ARG A 379 -1.10 11.81 -6.86
N ALA A 380 -2.04 11.06 -6.29
CA ALA A 380 -2.53 9.82 -6.86
C ALA A 380 -4.02 9.68 -6.59
N LYS A 381 -4.82 9.42 -7.63
CA LYS A 381 -6.28 9.31 -7.50
C LYS A 381 -6.76 7.97 -6.97
N LEU A 382 -6.00 6.89 -7.20
CA LEU A 382 -6.38 5.52 -6.89
C LEU A 382 -5.29 4.84 -6.05
N VAL A 383 -5.25 5.15 -4.75
CA VAL A 383 -4.24 4.62 -3.81
C VAL A 383 -4.78 3.42 -3.06
N GLU A 384 -5.97 3.52 -2.48
CA GLU A 384 -6.53 2.48 -1.62
C GLU A 384 -7.99 2.17 -1.98
N PRO A 385 -8.32 0.89 -2.25
CA PRO A 385 -9.70 0.46 -2.41
C PRO A 385 -10.39 0.47 -1.05
N VAL A 386 -11.64 0.97 -1.01
CA VAL A 386 -12.45 0.97 0.21
C VAL A 386 -13.44 -0.19 0.15
N HIS A 387 -13.11 -1.27 0.82
CA HIS A 387 -14.03 -2.40 0.97
C HIS A 387 -15.14 -2.05 1.96
N THR A 388 -16.37 -2.20 1.53
CA THR A 388 -17.55 -1.94 2.34
C THR A 388 -18.43 -3.18 2.45
N LEU A 389 -19.23 -3.23 3.52
CA LEU A 389 -20.24 -4.26 3.69
C LEU A 389 -21.31 -4.11 2.59
N GLY A 390 -21.60 -5.20 1.93
CA GLY A 390 -22.71 -5.31 1.00
C GLY A 390 -24.08 -5.38 1.70
N PRO A 391 -25.19 -5.49 0.94
CA PRO A 391 -26.55 -5.58 1.49
C PRO A 391 -26.74 -6.73 2.48
N ASP A 392 -26.03 -7.84 2.27
CA ASP A 392 -26.09 -9.05 3.10
C ASP A 392 -25.06 -9.02 4.25
N HIS A 393 -24.51 -7.86 4.57
CA HIS A 393 -23.41 -7.71 5.53
C HIS A 393 -22.21 -8.63 5.19
N ASP A 394 -21.84 -8.71 3.93
CA ASP A 394 -20.66 -9.41 3.42
C ASP A 394 -19.69 -8.45 2.77
N VAL A 395 -18.42 -8.87 2.65
CA VAL A 395 -17.42 -8.20 1.83
C VAL A 395 -17.11 -9.09 0.64
N ARG A 396 -17.29 -8.55 -0.56
CA ARG A 396 -17.02 -9.28 -1.80
C ARG A 396 -15.59 -8.99 -2.27
N VAL A 397 -14.87 -10.04 -2.59
CA VAL A 397 -13.55 -9.97 -3.22
C VAL A 397 -13.68 -10.56 -4.62
N ALA A 398 -13.27 -9.80 -5.62
CA ALA A 398 -13.34 -10.25 -7.01
C ALA A 398 -12.39 -11.45 -7.25
N PRO A 399 -12.79 -12.42 -8.08
CA PRO A 399 -11.93 -13.56 -8.40
C PRO A 399 -10.76 -13.14 -9.33
N VAL A 400 -9.65 -13.86 -9.23
CA VAL A 400 -8.52 -13.71 -10.16
C VAL A 400 -8.91 -14.21 -11.55
N TRP A 401 -9.69 -15.27 -11.62
CA TRP A 401 -10.17 -15.88 -12.86
C TRP A 401 -11.62 -15.48 -13.13
N PRO A 402 -11.86 -14.52 -14.02
CA PRO A 402 -13.20 -14.00 -14.26
C PRO A 402 -14.03 -14.87 -15.22
N GLY A 403 -13.53 -16.02 -15.67
CA GLY A 403 -14.21 -16.90 -16.61
C GLY A 403 -14.09 -16.46 -18.08
N VAL A 404 -13.11 -15.64 -18.40
CA VAL A 404 -12.77 -15.23 -19.78
C VAL A 404 -11.45 -15.88 -20.15
N GLU A 405 -11.42 -16.61 -21.25
CA GLU A 405 -10.21 -17.25 -21.76
C GLU A 405 -9.14 -16.20 -22.11
N GLY A 406 -7.87 -16.51 -21.78
CA GLY A 406 -6.75 -15.61 -22.00
C GLY A 406 -6.69 -14.41 -21.02
N LEU A 407 -7.55 -14.37 -19.97
CA LEU A 407 -7.58 -13.28 -19.01
C LEU A 407 -7.52 -13.77 -17.56
N ALA A 408 -6.59 -13.22 -16.79
CA ALA A 408 -6.63 -13.21 -15.33
C ALA A 408 -6.59 -11.77 -14.82
N LEU A 409 -7.26 -11.47 -13.72
CA LEU A 409 -7.30 -10.13 -13.14
C LEU A 409 -6.55 -10.14 -11.81
N ALA A 410 -5.50 -9.36 -11.69
CA ALA A 410 -4.74 -9.18 -10.47
C ALA A 410 -4.67 -7.70 -10.09
N SER A 411 -5.34 -7.31 -9.02
CA SER A 411 -5.39 -5.92 -8.56
C SER A 411 -5.20 -5.82 -7.06
N ASN A 412 -4.58 -4.76 -6.61
CA ASN A 412 -4.51 -4.43 -5.18
C ASN A 412 -5.89 -4.41 -4.50
N ALA A 413 -6.97 -4.23 -5.27
CA ALA A 413 -8.35 -4.31 -4.80
C ALA A 413 -8.80 -5.71 -4.34
N GLN A 414 -8.01 -6.75 -4.63
CA GLN A 414 -8.26 -8.13 -4.20
C GLN A 414 -7.48 -8.48 -2.92
N ILE A 415 -6.63 -7.56 -2.44
CA ILE A 415 -5.88 -7.74 -1.18
C ILE A 415 -6.79 -7.41 -0.01
N TYR A 416 -7.47 -8.42 0.50
CA TYR A 416 -8.40 -8.32 1.61
C TYR A 416 -8.29 -9.57 2.50
N PRO A 417 -8.36 -9.44 3.82
CA PRO A 417 -8.60 -8.23 4.64
C PRO A 417 -7.32 -7.47 5.03
N TYR A 418 -6.21 -7.79 4.43
CA TYR A 418 -4.90 -7.28 4.83
C TYR A 418 -4.74 -5.79 4.48
N LEU A 419 -3.88 -5.11 5.21
CA LEU A 419 -3.48 -3.75 4.90
C LEU A 419 -2.70 -3.76 3.58
N LEU A 420 -3.03 -2.85 2.68
CA LEU A 420 -2.28 -2.65 1.44
C LEU A 420 -0.89 -2.08 1.74
N ASN A 421 0.12 -2.91 1.58
CA ASN A 421 1.53 -2.59 1.74
C ASN A 421 2.37 -3.53 0.86
N GLY A 422 3.70 -3.31 0.80
CA GLY A 422 4.58 -4.12 -0.02
C GLY A 422 4.51 -5.61 0.28
N ASP A 423 4.46 -6.00 1.55
CA ASP A 423 4.40 -7.42 1.97
C ASP A 423 3.13 -8.12 1.48
N SER A 424 1.97 -7.48 1.66
CA SER A 424 0.68 -8.05 1.21
C SER A 424 0.56 -8.08 -0.31
N VAL A 425 1.12 -7.09 -1.00
CA VAL A 425 1.17 -7.04 -2.48
C VAL A 425 2.04 -8.18 -3.02
N MET A 426 3.24 -8.38 -2.47
CA MET A 426 4.13 -9.48 -2.86
C MET A 426 3.49 -10.85 -2.56
N GLY A 427 2.84 -10.99 -1.40
CA GLY A 427 2.13 -12.23 -1.05
C GLY A 427 0.95 -12.54 -1.98
N PHE A 428 0.23 -11.52 -2.43
CA PHE A 428 -0.83 -11.67 -3.43
C PHE A 428 -0.24 -12.06 -4.79
N ALA A 429 0.85 -11.41 -5.23
CA ALA A 429 1.55 -11.75 -6.47
C ALA A 429 2.04 -13.22 -6.48
N GLU A 430 2.61 -13.69 -5.37
CA GLU A 430 3.02 -15.09 -5.20
C GLU A 430 1.86 -16.07 -5.30
N GLY A 431 0.72 -15.72 -4.69
CA GLY A 431 -0.52 -16.51 -4.78
C GLY A 431 -1.02 -16.63 -6.21
N VAL A 432 -1.12 -15.49 -6.91
CA VAL A 432 -1.55 -15.45 -8.32
C VAL A 432 -0.57 -16.20 -9.22
N ALA A 433 0.74 -16.00 -9.04
CA ALA A 433 1.75 -16.70 -9.85
C ALA A 433 1.66 -18.23 -9.69
N ARG A 434 1.43 -18.71 -8.48
CA ARG A 434 1.26 -20.14 -8.20
C ARG A 434 0.03 -20.70 -8.89
N ASP A 435 -1.10 -20.01 -8.78
CA ASP A 435 -2.36 -20.42 -9.40
C ASP A 435 -2.26 -20.42 -10.94
N VAL A 436 -1.59 -19.43 -11.53
CA VAL A 436 -1.27 -19.40 -12.97
C VAL A 436 -0.36 -20.57 -13.36
N ALA A 437 0.70 -20.83 -12.58
CA ALA A 437 1.64 -21.93 -12.85
C ALA A 437 0.95 -23.30 -12.83
N GLU A 438 0.04 -23.51 -11.87
CA GLU A 438 -0.75 -24.75 -11.79
C GLU A 438 -1.69 -24.90 -12.99
N ARG A 439 -2.36 -23.83 -13.42
CA ARG A 439 -3.29 -23.87 -14.58
C ARG A 439 -2.60 -24.05 -15.93
N LEU A 440 -1.42 -23.47 -16.09
CA LEU A 440 -0.64 -23.57 -17.31
C LEU A 440 0.37 -24.72 -17.30
N GLU A 441 0.33 -25.58 -16.27
CA GLU A 441 1.23 -26.74 -16.09
C GLU A 441 2.70 -26.37 -16.25
N LEU A 442 3.14 -25.26 -15.61
CA LEU A 442 4.52 -24.80 -15.68
C LEU A 442 5.44 -25.67 -14.79
N ASP A 443 6.57 -26.08 -15.34
CA ASP A 443 7.52 -27.01 -14.67
C ASP A 443 8.44 -26.35 -13.63
N GLY A 444 8.44 -25.01 -13.54
CA GLY A 444 9.31 -24.24 -12.65
C GLY A 444 8.78 -24.10 -11.22
N LYS A 445 9.62 -23.56 -10.33
CA LYS A 445 9.23 -23.26 -8.95
C LYS A 445 8.57 -21.88 -8.88
N ALA A 446 7.26 -21.82 -8.85
CA ALA A 446 6.47 -20.57 -8.74
C ALA A 446 6.56 -19.87 -7.35
N GLY A 447 7.33 -20.42 -6.41
CA GLY A 447 7.57 -19.82 -5.10
C GLY A 447 9.03 -19.94 -4.73
N GLY A 448 9.65 -18.87 -4.22
CA GLY A 448 10.97 -18.94 -3.61
C GLY A 448 10.99 -19.95 -2.45
N GLU A 449 12.16 -20.42 -2.05
CA GLU A 449 12.32 -21.39 -0.93
C GLU A 449 11.69 -20.94 0.39
N SER A 450 11.46 -19.63 0.56
CA SER A 450 10.77 -19.01 1.69
C SER A 450 9.29 -19.41 1.83
N ALA A 451 8.61 -19.81 0.74
CA ALA A 451 7.19 -20.22 0.79
C ALA A 451 6.94 -21.44 1.72
N ARG A 452 7.97 -22.14 2.13
CA ARG A 452 7.86 -23.31 3.05
C ARG A 452 7.68 -22.92 4.53
N LYS A 453 7.92 -21.66 4.93
CA LYS A 453 7.82 -21.22 6.34
C LYS A 453 6.70 -20.22 6.61
N GLY A 454 6.14 -19.57 5.61
CA GLY A 454 5.05 -18.60 5.76
C GLY A 454 3.67 -19.24 5.56
N ARG A 455 2.73 -18.94 6.44
CA ARG A 455 1.30 -19.28 6.23
C ARG A 455 0.85 -18.66 4.91
N ALA A 456 0.52 -19.50 3.93
CA ALA A 456 -0.06 -19.07 2.66
C ALA A 456 -1.21 -18.10 2.90
N VAL A 457 -1.21 -16.98 2.18
CA VAL A 457 -2.43 -16.19 1.99
C VAL A 457 -3.36 -17.07 1.17
N THR A 458 -4.33 -17.68 1.84
CA THR A 458 -5.33 -18.51 1.17
C THR A 458 -6.16 -17.58 0.30
N LEU A 459 -6.06 -17.74 -1.01
CA LEU A 459 -7.00 -17.14 -1.94
C LEU A 459 -8.37 -17.73 -1.60
N HIS A 460 -9.32 -16.90 -1.16
CA HIS A 460 -10.70 -17.34 -0.97
C HIS A 460 -11.35 -17.41 -2.35
N HIS A 461 -11.76 -18.63 -2.73
CA HIS A 461 -12.63 -18.93 -3.88
C HIS A 461 -14.07 -18.54 -3.56
#